data_2709e4db7ed13cb9610e502a60500ebf
#
_entry.id   2709e4db7ed13cb9610e502a60500ebf
#
_cell.length_a   1.000
_cell.length_b   1.000
_cell.length_c   1.000
_cell.angle_alpha   90.00
_cell.angle_beta   90.00
_cell.angle_gamma   90.00
#
_symmetry.space_group_name_H-M   'P 1'
#
loop_
_entity.id
_entity.type
_entity.pdbx_description
1 polymer ?
#
loop_
_entity_poly.entity_id
_entity_poly.type
_entity_poly.pdbx_seq_one_letter_code
_entity_poly.pdbx_strand_id
1 'polypeptide(L)'
;GRMKSPEYVAIVTKIYRKYIDLAKKCIQTNNLQNYVISQDDIKELMQAFNRGNFSTGHLSDSPNKKLVFKDEPNNMGLFLGIVEKYNANKGHITLKLNEPICVGDTVSLQNETGSYTVSELLKKDKNITTTKVGDAVTIGRMKGNIKSGDKIYKISSKSLTQLAKESFSKENKKVMLDAIITIKAGKPISMQITSSFQFPKIYEKMNIKCEIPEAIPVEAKNRPLEAENVILQITKTNNTPYQFKNIKVNIDDNLFLPKISMLNELRRIGLKKVE
;
A
#
# COMPACT_ATOMS: atom_id res chain seq x y z
N GLY A 1 -15.10 3.47 -0.88
CA GLY A 1 -14.34 2.38 -1.46
C GLY A 1 -15.05 1.64 -2.59
N ARG A 2 -16.30 1.18 -2.41
CA ARG A 2 -17.01 0.32 -3.38
C ARG A 2 -17.05 0.87 -4.81
N MET A 3 -17.21 2.18 -4.97
CA MET A 3 -17.33 2.85 -6.27
C MET A 3 -16.00 3.42 -6.79
N LYS A 4 -14.89 3.14 -6.14
CA LYS A 4 -13.58 3.65 -6.48
C LYS A 4 -12.61 2.51 -6.77
N SER A 5 -11.51 2.83 -7.50
CA SER A 5 -10.49 1.85 -7.83
C SER A 5 -9.71 1.36 -6.58
N PRO A 6 -9.09 0.18 -6.62
CA PRO A 6 -8.21 -0.28 -5.56
C PRO A 6 -7.07 0.70 -5.24
N GLU A 7 -6.53 1.37 -6.25
CA GLU A 7 -5.47 2.38 -6.10
C GLU A 7 -5.93 3.56 -5.25
N TYR A 8 -7.16 4.05 -5.49
CA TYR A 8 -7.76 5.09 -4.67
C TYR A 8 -7.85 4.66 -3.19
N VAL A 9 -8.35 3.43 -2.94
CA VAL A 9 -8.45 2.90 -1.58
C VAL A 9 -7.09 2.80 -0.93
N ALA A 10 -6.07 2.32 -1.67
CA ALA A 10 -4.71 2.18 -1.18
C ALA A 10 -4.09 3.54 -0.79
N ILE A 11 -4.23 4.56 -1.65
CA ILE A 11 -3.68 5.90 -1.38
C ILE A 11 -4.37 6.52 -0.16
N VAL A 12 -5.70 6.52 -0.14
CA VAL A 12 -6.46 7.15 0.94
C VAL A 12 -6.19 6.47 2.28
N THR A 13 -6.27 5.14 2.33
CA THR A 13 -5.99 4.38 3.57
C THR A 13 -4.55 4.56 4.06
N LYS A 14 -3.57 4.58 3.17
CA LYS A 14 -2.16 4.84 3.52
C LYS A 14 -2.02 6.18 4.26
N ILE A 15 -2.59 7.24 3.68
CA ILE A 15 -2.43 8.60 4.22
C ILE A 15 -3.21 8.77 5.53
N TYR A 16 -4.46 8.32 5.58
CA TYR A 16 -5.24 8.37 6.81
C TYR A 16 -4.61 7.55 7.93
N ARG A 17 -4.08 6.36 7.63
CA ARG A 17 -3.36 5.53 8.59
C ARG A 17 -2.12 6.24 9.15
N LYS A 18 -1.34 6.89 8.29
CA LYS A 18 -0.18 7.69 8.70
C LYS A 18 -0.55 8.73 9.75
N TYR A 19 -1.65 9.48 9.53
CA TYR A 19 -2.07 10.53 10.43
C TYR A 19 -2.77 10.03 11.70
N ILE A 20 -3.48 8.91 11.64
CA ILE A 20 -3.98 8.23 12.84
C ILE A 20 -2.82 7.79 13.75
N ASP A 21 -1.79 7.19 13.18
CA ASP A 21 -0.61 6.75 13.94
C ASP A 21 0.19 7.93 14.50
N LEU A 22 0.31 9.01 13.73
CA LEU A 22 0.93 10.27 14.20
C LEU A 22 0.13 10.89 15.35
N ALA A 23 -1.19 11.00 15.23
CA ALA A 23 -2.05 11.52 16.29
C ALA A 23 -1.91 10.69 17.57
N LYS A 24 -1.95 9.35 17.45
CA LYS A 24 -1.75 8.46 18.60
C LYS A 24 -0.41 8.70 19.28
N LYS A 25 0.67 8.85 18.51
CA LYS A 25 2.01 9.15 19.02
C LYS A 25 2.04 10.50 19.74
N CYS A 26 1.47 11.56 19.14
CA CYS A 26 1.41 12.89 19.73
C CYS A 26 0.64 12.91 21.07
N ILE A 27 -0.45 12.17 21.16
CA ILE A 27 -1.22 12.02 22.40
C ILE A 27 -0.39 11.28 23.46
N GLN A 28 0.25 10.16 23.10
CA GLN A 28 1.07 9.38 24.02
C GLN A 28 2.27 10.15 24.57
N THR A 29 2.86 11.04 23.77
CA THR A 29 4.01 11.87 24.16
C THR A 29 3.60 13.22 24.73
N ASN A 30 2.29 13.51 24.85
CA ASN A 30 1.74 14.81 25.23
C ASN A 30 2.32 16.00 24.43
N ASN A 31 2.59 15.78 23.14
CA ASN A 31 3.20 16.77 22.25
C ASN A 31 2.37 16.95 20.98
N LEU A 32 1.27 17.69 21.09
CA LEU A 32 0.34 17.94 19.98
C LEU A 32 0.93 18.86 18.90
N GLN A 33 1.97 19.62 19.20
CA GLN A 33 2.63 20.50 18.21
C GLN A 33 3.31 19.70 17.09
N ASN A 34 3.66 18.45 17.34
CA ASN A 34 4.23 17.56 16.33
C ASN A 34 3.18 16.98 15.36
N TYR A 35 1.88 17.26 15.58
CA TYR A 35 0.84 16.84 14.63
C TYR A 35 0.78 17.82 13.45
N VAL A 36 1.65 17.60 12.47
CA VAL A 36 1.76 18.44 11.26
C VAL A 36 1.35 17.63 10.05
N ILE A 37 0.44 18.17 9.23
CA ILE A 37 0.00 17.56 7.97
C ILE A 37 0.87 18.07 6.83
N SER A 38 1.49 17.13 6.09
CA SER A 38 2.31 17.46 4.94
C SER A 38 1.44 17.93 3.76
N GLN A 39 1.88 18.98 3.07
CA GLN A 39 1.25 19.44 1.84
C GLN A 39 1.34 18.40 0.71
N ASP A 40 2.40 17.60 0.68
CA ASP A 40 2.55 16.52 -0.30
C ASP A 40 1.50 15.42 -0.10
N ASP A 41 1.19 15.06 1.15
CA ASP A 41 0.12 14.09 1.44
C ASP A 41 -1.26 14.64 1.04
N ILE A 42 -1.50 15.94 1.22
CA ILE A 42 -2.72 16.59 0.74
C ILE A 42 -2.80 16.52 -0.79
N LYS A 43 -1.70 16.79 -1.49
CA LYS A 43 -1.62 16.67 -2.94
C LYS A 43 -1.83 15.23 -3.43
N GLU A 44 -1.27 14.22 -2.75
CA GLU A 44 -1.53 12.80 -3.06
C GLU A 44 -3.02 12.47 -2.93
N LEU A 45 -3.71 12.96 -1.87
CA LEU A 45 -5.16 12.79 -1.71
C LEU A 45 -5.95 13.47 -2.82
N MET A 46 -5.59 14.72 -3.18
CA MET A 46 -6.21 15.46 -4.27
C MET A 46 -5.98 14.75 -5.61
N GLN A 47 -4.80 14.15 -5.81
CA GLN A 47 -4.48 13.38 -7.00
C GLN A 47 -5.30 12.07 -7.07
N ALA A 48 -5.59 11.45 -5.92
CA ALA A 48 -6.45 10.27 -5.87
C ALA A 48 -7.90 10.61 -6.24
N PHE A 49 -8.43 11.70 -5.71
CA PHE A 49 -9.74 12.25 -6.10
C PHE A 49 -9.93 13.65 -5.53
N ASN A 50 -10.18 14.62 -6.41
CA ASN A 50 -10.46 16.01 -6.05
C ASN A 50 -11.69 16.52 -6.82
N ARG A 51 -12.69 17.01 -6.05
CA ARG A 51 -13.84 17.69 -6.60
C ARG A 51 -13.94 19.08 -5.96
N GLY A 52 -13.17 20.04 -6.49
CA GLY A 52 -13.19 21.42 -6.04
C GLY A 52 -12.54 21.69 -4.67
N ASN A 53 -11.45 20.95 -4.35
CA ASN A 53 -10.70 20.95 -3.11
C ASN A 53 -11.42 20.28 -1.91
N PHE A 54 -10.71 20.16 -0.79
CA PHE A 54 -11.26 19.61 0.42
C PHE A 54 -11.94 20.68 1.25
N SER A 55 -13.02 20.30 1.94
CA SER A 55 -13.75 21.14 2.89
C SER A 55 -13.72 20.50 4.27
N THR A 56 -14.03 21.28 5.29
CA THR A 56 -14.20 20.77 6.66
C THR A 56 -15.48 19.93 6.82
N GLY A 57 -16.29 19.81 5.77
CA GLY A 57 -17.56 19.10 5.84
C GLY A 57 -18.48 19.69 6.89
N HIS A 58 -19.08 18.82 7.70
CA HIS A 58 -19.94 19.20 8.82
C HIS A 58 -19.20 19.32 10.16
N LEU A 59 -17.87 19.39 10.14
CA LEU A 59 -17.06 19.53 11.37
C LEU A 59 -17.10 20.93 11.96
N SER A 60 -17.60 21.94 11.21
CA SER A 60 -17.82 23.29 11.69
C SER A 60 -19.32 23.59 11.71
N ASP A 61 -19.80 24.28 12.76
CA ASP A 61 -21.22 24.63 12.97
C ASP A 61 -21.80 25.59 11.91
N SER A 62 -21.02 26.05 10.97
CA SER A 62 -21.50 26.88 9.87
C SER A 62 -22.11 26.04 8.76
N PRO A 63 -23.41 26.22 8.42
CA PRO A 63 -24.02 25.60 7.24
C PRO A 63 -23.36 26.17 5.99
N ASN A 64 -22.35 25.45 5.52
CA ASN A 64 -21.47 25.96 4.49
C ASN A 64 -22.09 25.69 3.11
N LYS A 65 -22.53 26.74 2.42
CA LYS A 65 -22.88 26.70 0.99
C LYS A 65 -21.73 26.18 0.12
N LYS A 66 -20.51 26.06 0.71
CA LYS A 66 -19.28 25.52 0.09
C LYS A 66 -19.12 24.00 0.22
N LEU A 67 -20.05 23.29 0.86
CA LEU A 67 -20.00 21.82 0.98
C LEU A 67 -20.11 21.09 -0.35
N VAL A 68 -20.78 21.70 -1.31
CA VAL A 68 -21.03 21.12 -2.63
C VAL A 68 -20.33 21.97 -3.67
N PHE A 69 -19.38 21.37 -4.38
CA PHE A 69 -18.77 21.98 -5.56
C PHE A 69 -19.74 21.86 -6.74
N LYS A 70 -20.10 23.01 -7.34
CA LYS A 70 -21.16 23.09 -8.34
C LYS A 70 -20.66 23.05 -9.79
N ASP A 71 -19.39 23.41 -9.99
CA ASP A 71 -18.87 23.71 -11.34
C ASP A 71 -18.50 22.44 -12.11
N GLU A 72 -17.98 21.40 -11.43
CA GLU A 72 -17.49 20.17 -12.07
C GLU A 72 -17.91 18.91 -11.29
N PRO A 73 -18.61 17.96 -11.91
CA PRO A 73 -19.00 16.71 -11.24
C PRO A 73 -17.86 15.68 -11.17
N ASN A 74 -16.79 15.87 -11.94
CA ASN A 74 -15.72 14.92 -12.15
C ASN A 74 -14.49 15.16 -11.26
N ASN A 75 -13.50 14.27 -11.36
CA ASN A 75 -12.20 14.46 -10.72
C ASN A 75 -11.43 15.57 -11.44
N MET A 76 -11.11 16.64 -10.72
CA MET A 76 -10.29 17.74 -11.26
C MET A 76 -8.80 17.49 -11.09
N GLY A 77 -8.39 16.61 -10.16
CA GLY A 77 -6.96 16.42 -9.88
C GLY A 77 -6.26 17.67 -9.33
N LEU A 78 -5.02 17.90 -9.77
CA LEU A 78 -4.19 19.03 -9.37
C LEU A 78 -4.07 20.04 -10.51
N PHE A 79 -4.20 21.33 -10.19
CA PHE A 79 -3.98 22.40 -11.15
C PHE A 79 -2.53 22.41 -11.62
N LEU A 80 -2.33 22.14 -12.91
CA LEU A 80 -1.01 22.01 -13.51
C LEU A 80 -0.48 23.34 -14.04
N GLY A 81 -1.35 24.18 -14.61
CA GLY A 81 -0.98 25.48 -15.16
C GLY A 81 -2.01 26.02 -16.15
N ILE A 82 -1.63 27.09 -16.83
CA ILE A 82 -2.42 27.75 -17.88
C ILE A 82 -1.69 27.58 -19.21
N VAL A 83 -2.42 27.22 -20.25
CA VAL A 83 -1.91 27.13 -21.61
C VAL A 83 -1.46 28.50 -22.09
N GLU A 84 -0.18 28.67 -22.33
CA GLU A 84 0.40 29.92 -22.88
C GLU A 84 0.28 29.94 -24.41
N LYS A 85 0.61 28.82 -25.06
CA LYS A 85 0.56 28.66 -26.51
C LYS A 85 0.08 27.27 -26.90
N TYR A 86 -0.67 27.19 -27.99
CA TYR A 86 -1.05 25.95 -28.63
C TYR A 86 -0.68 25.95 -30.11
N ASN A 87 -0.01 24.89 -30.53
CA ASN A 87 0.29 24.62 -31.94
C ASN A 87 -0.54 23.41 -32.39
N ALA A 88 -1.65 23.66 -33.07
CA ALA A 88 -2.57 22.63 -33.51
C ALA A 88 -1.93 21.62 -34.48
N ASN A 89 -1.02 22.04 -35.36
CA ASN A 89 -0.37 21.15 -36.33
C ASN A 89 0.50 20.08 -35.68
N LYS A 90 1.18 20.43 -34.58
CA LYS A 90 2.03 19.52 -33.81
C LYS A 90 1.31 18.92 -32.59
N GLY A 91 0.18 19.49 -32.21
CA GLY A 91 -0.49 19.15 -30.96
C GLY A 91 0.33 19.54 -29.73
N HIS A 92 1.07 20.64 -29.79
CA HIS A 92 1.97 21.09 -28.73
C HIS A 92 1.33 22.19 -27.89
N ILE A 93 1.23 21.96 -26.59
CA ILE A 93 0.83 22.94 -25.59
C ILE A 93 2.05 23.39 -24.81
N THR A 94 2.29 24.68 -24.74
CA THR A 94 3.35 25.27 -23.90
C THR A 94 2.73 25.89 -22.66
N LEU A 95 3.29 25.59 -21.48
CA LEU A 95 2.84 26.15 -20.21
C LEU A 95 3.97 26.17 -19.18
N LYS A 96 3.80 27.01 -18.15
CA LYS A 96 4.62 26.99 -16.93
C LYS A 96 3.94 26.14 -15.89
N LEU A 97 4.69 25.23 -15.28
CA LEU A 97 4.16 24.22 -14.38
C LEU A 97 4.02 24.71 -12.93
N ASN A 98 2.86 24.50 -12.33
CA ASN A 98 2.62 24.64 -10.89
C ASN A 98 2.88 23.36 -10.11
N GLU A 99 2.78 22.20 -10.79
CA GLU A 99 3.05 20.89 -10.22
C GLU A 99 3.95 20.08 -11.18
N PRO A 100 4.78 19.16 -10.68
CA PRO A 100 5.60 18.33 -11.54
C PRO A 100 4.75 17.35 -12.35
N ILE A 101 5.18 17.09 -13.58
CA ILE A 101 4.54 16.11 -14.47
C ILE A 101 5.57 15.17 -15.06
N CYS A 102 5.16 13.94 -15.34
CA CYS A 102 5.97 12.89 -15.92
C CYS A 102 5.30 12.30 -17.16
N VAL A 103 6.10 11.71 -18.03
CA VAL A 103 5.57 10.90 -19.13
C VAL A 103 4.79 9.72 -18.57
N GLY A 104 3.55 9.57 -19.03
CA GLY A 104 2.59 8.57 -18.55
C GLY A 104 1.59 9.10 -17.50
N ASP A 105 1.75 10.33 -17.01
CA ASP A 105 0.71 11.02 -16.25
C ASP A 105 -0.47 11.35 -17.15
N THR A 106 -1.65 11.57 -16.57
CA THR A 106 -2.85 11.94 -17.32
C THR A 106 -3.27 13.36 -16.98
N VAL A 107 -3.56 14.15 -18.01
CA VAL A 107 -3.99 15.55 -17.89
C VAL A 107 -5.36 15.75 -18.52
N SER A 108 -6.07 16.78 -18.08
CA SER A 108 -7.36 17.22 -18.64
C SER A 108 -7.39 18.74 -18.72
N LEU A 109 -8.09 19.25 -19.71
CA LEU A 109 -8.42 20.67 -19.85
C LEU A 109 -9.76 20.98 -19.19
N GLN A 110 -9.89 22.14 -18.57
CA GLN A 110 -11.09 22.50 -17.81
C GLN A 110 -12.39 22.45 -18.65
N ASN A 111 -12.31 22.82 -19.93
CA ASN A 111 -13.48 22.95 -20.81
C ASN A 111 -13.66 21.75 -21.75
N GLU A 112 -12.93 20.66 -21.56
CA GLU A 112 -13.03 19.45 -22.39
C GLU A 112 -13.41 18.23 -21.56
N THR A 113 -14.23 17.37 -22.13
CA THR A 113 -14.66 16.11 -21.49
C THR A 113 -13.62 14.99 -21.58
N GLY A 114 -12.49 15.25 -22.28
CA GLY A 114 -11.43 14.28 -22.54
C GLY A 114 -10.26 14.36 -21.56
N SER A 115 -9.52 13.27 -21.49
CA SER A 115 -8.23 13.22 -20.79
C SER A 115 -7.13 12.73 -21.74
N TYR A 116 -5.91 13.21 -21.52
CA TYR A 116 -4.76 12.90 -22.37
C TYR A 116 -3.64 12.30 -21.53
N THR A 117 -3.13 11.15 -21.97
CA THR A 117 -1.91 10.61 -21.36
C THR A 117 -0.70 11.31 -21.96
N VAL A 118 0.13 11.90 -21.12
CA VAL A 118 1.37 12.57 -21.53
C VAL A 118 2.33 11.54 -22.13
N SER A 119 2.46 11.56 -23.43
CA SER A 119 3.36 10.68 -24.20
C SER A 119 4.62 11.39 -24.66
N GLU A 120 4.60 12.72 -24.71
CA GLU A 120 5.71 13.54 -25.14
C GLU A 120 5.82 14.79 -24.25
N LEU A 121 7.02 15.03 -23.75
CA LEU A 121 7.32 16.15 -22.85
C LEU A 121 8.65 16.77 -23.26
N LEU A 122 8.65 18.08 -23.53
CA LEU A 122 9.83 18.80 -24.00
C LEU A 122 10.15 19.96 -23.07
N LYS A 123 11.43 20.19 -22.86
CA LYS A 123 11.97 21.40 -22.22
C LYS A 123 13.09 21.95 -23.08
N LYS A 124 12.94 23.20 -23.56
CA LYS A 124 13.86 23.81 -24.52
C LYS A 124 14.12 22.91 -25.74
N ASP A 125 13.04 22.38 -26.34
CA ASP A 125 13.03 21.48 -27.51
C ASP A 125 13.75 20.12 -27.31
N LYS A 126 14.12 19.77 -26.08
CA LYS A 126 14.71 18.47 -25.75
C LYS A 126 13.69 17.62 -25.06
N ASN A 127 13.60 16.34 -25.47
CA ASN A 127 12.75 15.35 -24.82
C ASN A 127 13.22 15.11 -23.38
N ILE A 128 12.26 15.15 -22.46
CA ILE A 128 12.46 14.82 -21.04
C ILE A 128 11.37 13.86 -20.58
N THR A 129 11.59 13.17 -19.49
CA THR A 129 10.62 12.24 -18.91
C THR A 129 9.95 12.78 -17.64
N THR A 130 10.61 13.74 -16.97
CA THR A 130 10.17 14.31 -15.69
C THR A 130 10.44 15.80 -15.66
N THR A 131 9.68 16.54 -14.84
CA THR A 131 9.80 18.00 -14.68
C THR A 131 9.84 18.37 -13.21
N LYS A 132 10.07 19.67 -12.96
CA LYS A 132 9.97 20.30 -11.64
C LYS A 132 8.93 21.41 -11.67
N VAL A 133 8.43 21.79 -10.48
CA VAL A 133 7.61 23.00 -10.32
C VAL A 133 8.33 24.23 -10.87
N GLY A 134 7.62 25.06 -11.62
CA GLY A 134 8.14 26.27 -12.23
C GLY A 134 8.79 26.07 -13.61
N ASP A 135 8.96 24.84 -14.07
CA ASP A 135 9.49 24.57 -15.40
C ASP A 135 8.52 25.07 -16.49
N ALA A 136 9.05 25.73 -17.50
CA ALA A 136 8.36 26.00 -18.76
C ALA A 136 8.57 24.79 -19.69
N VAL A 137 7.47 24.15 -20.08
CA VAL A 137 7.50 22.88 -20.82
C VAL A 137 6.52 22.89 -21.98
N THR A 138 6.74 21.98 -22.92
CA THR A 138 5.77 21.64 -23.97
C THR A 138 5.28 20.23 -23.78
N ILE A 139 3.96 20.05 -23.71
CA ILE A 139 3.29 18.73 -23.73
C ILE A 139 2.86 18.50 -25.19
N GLY A 140 3.31 17.41 -25.76
CA GLY A 140 3.03 17.04 -27.14
C GLY A 140 1.81 16.14 -27.32
N ARG A 141 1.39 16.02 -28.58
CA ARG A 141 0.30 15.13 -29.04
C ARG A 141 -1.07 15.40 -28.43
N MET A 142 -1.29 16.62 -27.96
CA MET A 142 -2.58 17.08 -27.49
C MET A 142 -3.49 17.40 -28.68
N LYS A 143 -4.75 16.99 -28.59
CA LYS A 143 -5.78 17.26 -29.63
C LYS A 143 -7.00 17.90 -28.97
N GLY A 144 -7.71 18.74 -29.70
CA GLY A 144 -8.93 19.36 -29.21
C GLY A 144 -9.03 20.85 -29.55
N ASN A 145 -10.05 21.52 -29.07
CA ASN A 145 -10.26 22.97 -29.25
C ASN A 145 -9.52 23.74 -28.14
N ILE A 146 -8.21 23.63 -28.13
CA ILE A 146 -7.35 24.17 -27.07
C ILE A 146 -6.98 25.63 -27.41
N LYS A 147 -7.09 26.50 -26.41
CA LYS A 147 -6.80 27.92 -26.55
C LYS A 147 -5.79 28.38 -25.50
N SER A 148 -5.07 29.44 -25.82
CA SER A 148 -4.30 30.18 -24.81
C SER A 148 -5.23 30.71 -23.73
N GLY A 149 -4.86 30.53 -22.45
CA GLY A 149 -5.69 30.84 -21.30
C GLY A 149 -6.44 29.66 -20.71
N ASP A 150 -6.55 28.53 -21.41
CA ASP A 150 -7.20 27.33 -20.88
C ASP A 150 -6.42 26.78 -19.68
N LYS A 151 -7.15 26.35 -18.65
CA LYS A 151 -6.55 25.71 -17.48
C LYS A 151 -6.38 24.21 -17.73
N ILE A 152 -5.22 23.70 -17.37
CA ILE A 152 -4.90 22.27 -17.46
C ILE A 152 -4.66 21.71 -16.08
N TYR A 153 -5.12 20.47 -15.86
CA TYR A 153 -5.06 19.76 -14.58
C TYR A 153 -4.41 18.40 -14.77
N LYS A 154 -3.62 17.97 -13.78
CA LYS A 154 -3.10 16.61 -13.70
C LYS A 154 -4.10 15.75 -12.92
N ILE A 155 -4.83 14.89 -13.62
CA ILE A 155 -5.89 14.06 -13.05
C ILE A 155 -5.43 12.69 -12.58
N SER A 156 -4.26 12.22 -13.06
CA SER A 156 -3.65 10.98 -12.59
C SER A 156 -2.13 11.05 -12.63
N SER A 157 -1.49 10.47 -11.64
CA SER A 157 -0.04 10.29 -11.57
C SER A 157 0.31 8.83 -11.79
N LYS A 158 1.12 8.54 -12.81
CA LYS A 158 1.60 7.19 -13.11
C LYS A 158 2.39 6.60 -11.94
N SER A 159 3.30 7.37 -11.36
CA SER A 159 4.13 6.93 -10.24
C SER A 159 3.30 6.62 -8.99
N LEU A 160 2.35 7.49 -8.63
CA LEU A 160 1.48 7.29 -7.47
C LEU A 160 0.58 6.07 -7.67
N THR A 161 0.01 5.90 -8.89
CA THR A 161 -0.81 4.73 -9.25
C THR A 161 0.00 3.44 -9.19
N GLN A 162 1.25 3.46 -9.67
CA GLN A 162 2.14 2.30 -9.62
C GLN A 162 2.49 1.90 -8.17
N LEU A 163 2.87 2.87 -7.33
CA LEU A 163 3.12 2.64 -5.91
C LEU A 163 1.89 2.08 -5.18
N ALA A 164 0.70 2.61 -5.52
CA ALA A 164 -0.55 2.09 -4.98
C ALA A 164 -0.77 0.63 -5.39
N LYS A 165 -0.59 0.27 -6.66
CA LYS A 165 -0.70 -1.11 -7.17
C LYS A 165 0.28 -2.06 -6.47
N GLU A 166 1.52 -1.64 -6.30
CA GLU A 166 2.54 -2.44 -5.61
C GLU A 166 2.17 -2.73 -4.16
N SER A 167 1.43 -1.82 -3.50
CA SER A 167 1.03 -1.99 -2.10
C SER A 167 0.03 -3.12 -1.86
N PHE A 168 -0.74 -3.51 -2.87
CA PHE A 168 -1.75 -4.58 -2.76
C PHE A 168 -1.56 -5.74 -3.74
N SER A 169 -0.61 -5.64 -4.69
CA SER A 169 -0.30 -6.73 -5.62
C SER A 169 0.37 -7.94 -4.96
N LYS A 170 0.98 -7.73 -3.80
CA LYS A 170 1.57 -8.76 -2.95
C LYS A 170 1.10 -8.57 -1.52
N GLU A 171 0.99 -9.65 -0.78
CA GLU A 171 0.71 -9.59 0.66
C GLU A 171 1.92 -9.03 1.42
N ASN A 172 2.06 -7.70 1.42
CA ASN A 172 3.19 -7.01 2.05
C ASN A 172 3.06 -6.95 3.58
N LYS A 173 1.87 -7.19 4.13
CA LYS A 173 1.59 -7.10 5.55
C LYS A 173 1.22 -8.47 6.08
N LYS A 174 2.10 -9.08 6.86
CA LYS A 174 1.91 -10.38 7.50
C LYS A 174 1.59 -10.21 8.99
N VAL A 175 0.73 -11.07 9.50
CA VAL A 175 0.51 -11.22 10.93
C VAL A 175 1.68 -12.01 11.50
N MET A 176 2.40 -11.41 12.44
CA MET A 176 3.56 -12.06 13.06
C MET A 176 3.12 -13.03 14.15
N LEU A 177 3.59 -14.27 14.06
CA LEU A 177 3.32 -15.37 14.99
C LEU A 177 4.63 -15.84 15.61
N ASP A 178 4.54 -16.33 16.85
CA ASP A 178 5.61 -17.09 17.49
C ASP A 178 5.18 -18.55 17.57
N ALA A 179 6.14 -19.47 17.45
CA ALA A 179 5.85 -20.90 17.52
C ALA A 179 6.84 -21.63 18.43
N ILE A 180 6.32 -22.63 19.15
CA ILE A 180 7.12 -23.62 19.87
C ILE A 180 6.79 -24.97 19.27
N ILE A 181 7.77 -25.65 18.71
CA ILE A 181 7.65 -26.99 18.15
C ILE A 181 8.28 -27.97 19.14
N THR A 182 7.56 -29.04 19.44
CA THR A 182 8.01 -30.08 20.37
C THR A 182 8.08 -31.42 19.63
N ILE A 183 9.26 -32.02 19.64
CA ILE A 183 9.58 -33.30 18.98
C ILE A 183 10.28 -34.17 20.03
N LYS A 184 9.53 -35.14 20.61
CA LYS A 184 10.00 -36.01 21.69
C LYS A 184 9.85 -37.46 21.34
N ALA A 185 10.76 -38.30 21.82
CA ALA A 185 10.69 -39.73 21.60
C ALA A 185 9.35 -40.32 22.09
N GLY A 186 8.74 -41.15 21.23
CA GLY A 186 7.48 -41.86 21.56
C GLY A 186 6.23 -40.96 21.71
N LYS A 187 6.32 -39.68 21.37
CA LYS A 187 5.18 -38.74 21.41
C LYS A 187 4.91 -38.12 20.04
N PRO A 188 3.65 -37.82 19.70
CA PRO A 188 3.32 -37.05 18.49
C PRO A 188 4.02 -35.71 18.45
N ILE A 189 4.45 -35.29 17.26
CA ILE A 189 4.96 -33.94 17.10
C ILE A 189 3.85 -32.92 17.34
N SER A 190 4.19 -31.84 18.04
CA SER A 190 3.23 -30.80 18.37
C SER A 190 3.78 -29.41 18.13
N MET A 191 2.88 -28.47 17.88
CA MET A 191 3.20 -27.06 17.73
C MET A 191 2.23 -26.21 18.56
N GLN A 192 2.79 -25.24 19.26
CA GLN A 192 2.05 -24.20 19.95
C GLN A 192 2.32 -22.88 19.23
N ILE A 193 1.26 -22.20 18.82
CA ILE A 193 1.33 -20.89 18.12
C ILE A 193 0.79 -19.82 19.05
N THR A 194 1.54 -18.73 19.15
CA THR A 194 1.12 -17.53 19.90
C THR A 194 1.23 -16.31 19.01
N SER A 195 0.43 -15.28 19.27
CA SER A 195 0.54 -14.01 18.58
C SER A 195 1.69 -13.19 19.15
N SER A 196 2.58 -12.69 18.28
CA SER A 196 3.61 -11.70 18.66
C SER A 196 3.00 -10.31 18.89
N PHE A 197 1.75 -10.08 18.50
CA PHE A 197 1.05 -8.82 18.68
C PHE A 197 0.25 -8.81 19.98
N GLN A 198 0.43 -7.77 20.77
CA GLN A 198 -0.57 -7.39 21.76
C GLN A 198 -1.74 -6.73 21.00
N PHE A 199 -2.79 -7.49 20.72
CA PHE A 199 -4.04 -6.91 20.30
C PHE A 199 -4.55 -5.96 21.40
N PRO A 200 -5.27 -4.86 21.05
CA PRO A 200 -5.96 -4.06 22.07
C PRO A 200 -6.78 -4.99 22.97
N LYS A 201 -6.98 -4.62 24.23
CA LYS A 201 -7.54 -5.39 25.36
C LYS A 201 -8.80 -6.27 25.09
N ILE A 202 -9.32 -6.29 23.89
CA ILE A 202 -10.55 -6.99 23.47
C ILE A 202 -10.27 -8.45 23.06
N TYR A 203 -9.01 -8.81 22.76
CA TYR A 203 -8.66 -10.16 22.32
C TYR A 203 -7.72 -10.81 23.33
N GLU A 204 -8.12 -11.98 23.83
CA GLU A 204 -7.25 -12.85 24.61
C GLU A 204 -5.98 -13.18 23.81
N LYS A 205 -4.88 -13.35 24.54
CA LYS A 205 -3.59 -13.72 23.95
C LYS A 205 -3.78 -15.05 23.22
N MET A 206 -3.74 -15.03 21.90
CA MET A 206 -3.93 -16.23 21.08
C MET A 206 -2.90 -17.29 21.48
N ASN A 207 -3.38 -18.48 21.81
CA ASN A 207 -2.56 -19.62 22.18
C ASN A 207 -3.19 -20.89 21.59
N ILE A 208 -2.69 -21.28 20.43
CA ILE A 208 -3.22 -22.41 19.67
C ILE A 208 -2.26 -23.59 19.77
N LYS A 209 -2.79 -24.76 20.14
CA LYS A 209 -2.04 -26.01 20.14
C LYS A 209 -2.55 -26.93 19.04
N CYS A 210 -1.63 -27.57 18.34
CA CYS A 210 -1.92 -28.61 17.36
C CYS A 210 -0.85 -29.71 17.43
N GLU A 211 -1.26 -30.91 17.06
CA GLU A 211 -0.40 -32.11 17.00
C GLU A 211 -0.84 -32.99 15.83
N ILE A 212 0.03 -33.89 15.41
CA ILE A 212 -0.27 -34.90 14.41
C ILE A 212 -0.08 -36.26 15.08
N PRO A 213 -1.18 -36.99 15.43
CA PRO A 213 -1.11 -38.23 16.17
C PRO A 213 -0.22 -39.31 15.54
N GLU A 214 -0.21 -39.37 14.19
CA GLU A 214 0.57 -40.39 13.46
C GLU A 214 2.04 -40.02 13.28
N ALA A 215 2.41 -38.75 13.57
CA ALA A 215 3.77 -38.28 13.40
C ALA A 215 4.59 -38.50 14.67
N ILE A 216 4.96 -39.76 14.94
CA ILE A 216 5.80 -40.13 16.05
C ILE A 216 7.24 -40.23 15.59
N PRO A 217 8.20 -39.44 16.17
CA PRO A 217 9.61 -39.52 15.87
C PRO A 217 10.19 -40.87 16.26
N VAL A 218 11.12 -41.36 15.48
CA VAL A 218 11.85 -42.60 15.73
C VAL A 218 13.34 -42.28 15.91
N GLU A 219 14.08 -43.23 16.45
CA GLU A 219 15.53 -43.10 16.59
C GLU A 219 16.21 -43.04 15.22
N ALA A 220 17.12 -42.11 15.06
CA ALA A 220 17.87 -41.91 13.80
C ALA A 220 18.91 -43.00 13.60
N LYS A 221 18.86 -43.68 12.47
CA LYS A 221 19.90 -44.71 12.10
C LYS A 221 21.13 -44.06 11.52
N ASN A 222 21.03 -42.97 10.78
CA ASN A 222 22.13 -42.33 10.07
C ASN A 222 22.27 -40.84 10.36
N ARG A 223 21.18 -40.06 10.16
CA ARG A 223 21.21 -38.59 10.30
C ARG A 223 20.04 -38.13 11.14
N PRO A 224 20.28 -37.58 12.32
CA PRO A 224 19.24 -37.01 13.16
C PRO A 224 18.61 -35.75 12.54
N LEU A 225 17.39 -35.45 12.97
CA LEU A 225 16.70 -34.23 12.57
C LEU A 225 17.26 -33.04 13.36
N GLU A 226 17.78 -32.07 12.64
CA GLU A 226 18.32 -30.83 13.21
C GLU A 226 17.24 -29.76 13.37
N ALA A 227 17.34 -28.94 14.42
CA ALA A 227 16.40 -27.84 14.68
C ALA A 227 16.29 -26.85 13.49
N GLU A 228 17.39 -26.60 12.81
CA GLU A 228 17.43 -25.72 11.65
C GLU A 228 16.56 -26.22 10.50
N ASN A 229 16.55 -27.54 10.26
CA ASN A 229 15.71 -28.14 9.24
C ASN A 229 14.22 -28.03 9.60
N VAL A 230 13.87 -28.14 10.88
CA VAL A 230 12.49 -27.92 11.38
C VAL A 230 12.08 -26.47 11.13
N ILE A 231 12.90 -25.50 11.54
CA ILE A 231 12.64 -24.07 11.35
C ILE A 231 12.44 -23.76 9.87
N LEU A 232 13.31 -24.29 8.99
CA LEU A 232 13.21 -24.07 7.54
C LEU A 232 11.87 -24.55 6.96
N GLN A 233 11.30 -25.65 7.47
CA GLN A 233 10.00 -26.14 6.98
C GLN A 233 8.83 -25.33 7.55
N ILE A 234 8.91 -24.92 8.81
CA ILE A 234 7.84 -24.15 9.48
C ILE A 234 7.74 -22.72 8.93
N THR A 235 8.85 -22.09 8.57
CA THR A 235 8.88 -20.72 8.02
C THR A 235 8.25 -20.58 6.63
N LYS A 236 8.00 -21.67 5.90
CA LYS A 236 7.41 -21.65 4.54
C LYS A 236 5.93 -21.31 4.54
N THR A 237 5.57 -20.08 4.87
CA THR A 237 4.16 -19.63 4.98
C THR A 237 3.60 -18.97 3.71
N ASN A 238 4.27 -19.05 2.57
CA ASN A 238 4.18 -18.31 1.29
C ASN A 238 2.83 -17.63 0.99
N ASN A 239 1.74 -18.39 0.83
CA ASN A 239 0.43 -17.87 0.40
C ASN A 239 -0.54 -17.66 1.56
N THR A 240 -0.04 -17.44 2.78
CA THR A 240 -0.87 -17.16 3.95
C THR A 240 -0.63 -15.74 4.46
N PRO A 241 -1.58 -15.11 5.15
CA PRO A 241 -1.40 -13.79 5.75
C PRO A 241 -0.48 -13.82 6.99
N TYR A 242 0.18 -14.94 7.27
CA TYR A 242 0.97 -15.17 8.47
C TYR A 242 2.47 -15.29 8.17
N GLN A 243 3.28 -14.90 9.17
CA GLN A 243 4.73 -15.11 9.16
C GLN A 243 5.21 -15.43 10.58
N PHE A 244 6.00 -16.48 10.73
CA PHE A 244 6.63 -16.77 12.02
C PHE A 244 7.83 -15.84 12.25
N LYS A 245 7.83 -15.14 13.39
CA LYS A 245 8.89 -14.23 13.82
C LYS A 245 9.91 -14.97 14.67
N ASN A 246 9.44 -15.68 15.69
CA ASN A 246 10.28 -16.46 16.59
C ASN A 246 9.82 -17.92 16.56
N ILE A 247 10.74 -18.84 16.33
CA ILE A 247 10.47 -20.27 16.36
C ILE A 247 11.43 -20.91 17.36
N LYS A 248 10.89 -21.53 18.38
CA LYS A 248 11.64 -22.35 19.34
C LYS A 248 11.39 -23.81 19.04
N VAL A 249 12.45 -24.60 18.90
CA VAL A 249 12.36 -26.04 18.66
C VAL A 249 12.89 -26.76 19.90
N ASN A 250 12.03 -27.57 20.51
CA ASN A 250 12.39 -28.48 21.60
C ASN A 250 12.43 -29.90 21.01
N ILE A 251 13.60 -30.39 20.72
CA ILE A 251 13.84 -31.70 20.11
C ILE A 251 14.75 -32.52 21.00
N ASP A 252 14.40 -33.79 21.24
CA ASP A 252 15.28 -34.75 21.91
C ASP A 252 16.37 -35.20 20.93
N ASP A 253 17.55 -35.57 21.48
CA ASP A 253 18.68 -35.99 20.71
C ASP A 253 18.41 -37.26 19.88
N ASN A 254 19.12 -37.38 18.75
CA ASN A 254 19.14 -38.56 17.88
C ASN A 254 17.74 -39.01 17.37
N LEU A 255 16.82 -38.06 17.14
CA LEU A 255 15.51 -38.36 16.58
C LEU A 255 15.46 -38.11 15.07
N PHE A 256 14.59 -38.88 14.40
CA PHE A 256 14.28 -38.74 12.98
C PHE A 256 12.77 -38.77 12.74
N LEU A 257 12.28 -37.96 11.79
CA LEU A 257 10.91 -38.02 11.32
C LEU A 257 10.82 -38.85 10.04
N PRO A 258 9.97 -39.91 9.98
CA PRO A 258 9.85 -40.76 8.80
C PRO A 258 9.55 -39.99 7.51
N LYS A 259 8.82 -38.87 7.61
CA LYS A 259 8.49 -37.99 6.48
C LYS A 259 8.57 -36.52 6.91
N ILE A 260 9.44 -35.76 6.24
CA ILE A 260 9.55 -34.28 6.46
C ILE A 260 8.24 -33.56 6.13
N SER A 261 7.39 -34.13 5.26
CA SER A 261 6.05 -33.61 4.94
C SER A 261 5.14 -33.46 6.17
N MET A 262 5.38 -34.22 7.25
CA MET A 262 4.66 -34.11 8.51
C MET A 262 4.84 -32.72 9.16
N LEU A 263 6.02 -32.09 9.03
CA LEU A 263 6.24 -30.72 9.50
C LEU A 263 5.41 -29.70 8.69
N ASN A 264 5.29 -29.93 7.38
CA ASN A 264 4.46 -29.07 6.53
C ASN A 264 2.96 -29.22 6.85
N GLU A 265 2.55 -30.41 7.21
CA GLU A 265 1.18 -30.69 7.65
C GLU A 265 0.90 -30.06 9.01
N LEU A 266 1.78 -30.19 9.99
CA LEU A 266 1.70 -29.54 11.29
C LEU A 266 1.54 -28.02 11.13
N ARG A 267 2.35 -27.40 10.28
CA ARG A 267 2.23 -25.98 9.95
C ARG A 267 0.86 -25.64 9.37
N ARG A 268 0.35 -26.42 8.40
CA ARG A 268 -0.95 -26.17 7.76
C ARG A 268 -2.10 -26.28 8.76
N ILE A 269 -2.09 -27.30 9.60
CA ILE A 269 -3.11 -27.50 10.65
C ILE A 269 -3.05 -26.34 11.64
N GLY A 270 -1.85 -25.94 12.07
CA GLY A 270 -1.68 -24.84 12.99
C GLY A 270 -2.19 -23.51 12.43
N LEU A 271 -1.80 -23.14 11.20
CA LEU A 271 -2.24 -21.90 10.56
C LEU A 271 -3.75 -21.89 10.29
N LYS A 272 -4.34 -23.03 9.90
CA LYS A 272 -5.80 -23.14 9.73
C LYS A 272 -6.57 -22.93 11.04
N LYS A 273 -6.00 -23.27 12.18
CA LYS A 273 -6.61 -23.00 13.51
C LYS A 273 -6.46 -21.53 13.94
N VAL A 274 -5.54 -20.77 13.31
CA VAL A 274 -5.36 -19.34 13.52
C VAL A 274 -6.40 -18.51 12.75
N GLU A 275 -6.91 -19.02 11.62
CA GLU A 275 -7.99 -18.41 10.83
C GLU A 275 -9.32 -18.41 11.58
#